data_098f9bfa60b7d10e0753838661723cb3
#
_entry.id   098f9bfa60b7d10e0753838661723cb3
#
_cell.length_a   1.000
_cell.length_b   1.000
_cell.length_c   1.000
_cell.angle_alpha   90.00
_cell.angle_beta   90.00
_cell.angle_gamma   90.00
#
_symmetry.space_group_name_H-M   'P 1'
#
loop_
_entity.id
_entity.type
_entity.pdbx_description
1 polymer ?
#
loop_
_entity_poly.entity_id
_entity_poly.type
_entity_poly.pdbx_seq_one_letter_code
_entity_poly.pdbx_strand_id
1 'polypeptide(L)'
;MNPLSYPRRQIFGVLAFALASVCAVAQGSPQVSPAVQELRDIGAKDPLRILQMLPDSPTFARIQTRRYDFREAGRPMEYELYVPSRYNNSRPTPLIVALHCLGAVAHDMIRYEHLTELAEERGYIVVAPMGYNNHGWYGSRGPGHEPVGGRGSLATKDDPENLGELSELDVMNVLGAVRKEFNIDPTRTYLMGHSMGGGGTWYLGIKHPELWAAIAPAAPAIFSSPDDLVKIKNMPVIVVQGDNDQFVKAETTRLWIEKMKSLGMKYVYVEVPGGDHMTVSCRSPENMTKIFDFFDQSRRH
;
A
#
# COMPACT_ATOMS: atom_id res chain seq x y z
N MET A 1 34.74 -70.81 31.96
CA MET A 1 35.98 -70.52 31.28
C MET A 1 35.98 -69.03 31.11
N ASN A 2 37.02 -68.42 31.59
CA ASN A 2 37.08 -67.04 32.10
C ASN A 2 37.25 -65.94 31.04
N PRO A 3 36.84 -64.70 31.31
CA PRO A 3 36.83 -63.60 30.38
C PRO A 3 38.12 -62.80 30.40
N LEU A 4 38.44 -62.17 29.24
CA LEU A 4 39.57 -61.29 29.11
C LEU A 4 39.16 -59.82 29.26
N SER A 5 39.91 -59.17 30.12
CA SER A 5 39.80 -57.78 30.59
C SER A 5 40.28 -56.76 29.58
N TYR A 6 39.53 -55.65 29.49
CA TYR A 6 39.93 -54.41 28.79
C TYR A 6 40.78 -53.50 29.70
N PRO A 7 41.71 -52.74 29.17
CA PRO A 7 42.20 -51.54 29.84
C PRO A 7 41.63 -50.28 29.16
N ARG A 8 40.98 -49.44 29.97
CA ARG A 8 40.58 -48.08 29.63
C ARG A 8 41.83 -47.20 29.44
N ARG A 9 41.92 -46.52 28.27
CA ARG A 9 42.76 -45.36 28.11
C ARG A 9 41.90 -44.11 28.15
N GLN A 10 42.11 -43.28 29.15
CA GLN A 10 41.62 -41.91 29.24
C GLN A 10 42.51 -41.05 28.31
N ILE A 11 41.85 -40.30 27.40
CA ILE A 11 42.48 -39.24 26.67
C ILE A 11 41.81 -37.95 27.14
N PHE A 12 42.55 -37.16 27.91
CA PHE A 12 42.22 -35.79 28.25
C PHE A 12 42.41 -34.91 26.99
N GLY A 13 41.30 -34.49 26.36
CA GLY A 13 41.33 -33.47 25.34
C GLY A 13 41.03 -32.11 25.97
N VAL A 14 42.03 -31.27 25.98
CA VAL A 14 41.94 -29.87 26.40
C VAL A 14 41.17 -29.12 25.33
N LEU A 15 39.92 -28.73 25.59
CA LEU A 15 39.18 -27.78 24.76
C LEU A 15 39.69 -26.37 25.09
N ALA A 16 40.45 -25.79 24.18
CA ALA A 16 40.77 -24.36 24.19
C ALA A 16 39.55 -23.58 23.68
N PHE A 17 38.88 -22.86 24.56
CA PHE A 17 37.86 -21.87 24.19
C PHE A 17 38.56 -20.66 23.59
N ALA A 18 38.53 -20.52 22.27
CA ALA A 18 38.86 -19.26 21.60
C ALA A 18 37.70 -18.29 21.81
N LEU A 19 37.87 -17.31 22.69
CA LEU A 19 37.00 -16.12 22.77
C LEU A 19 37.21 -15.29 21.50
N ALA A 20 36.33 -15.46 20.54
CA ALA A 20 36.22 -14.53 19.45
C ALA A 20 35.53 -13.26 19.99
N SER A 21 36.29 -12.20 20.20
CA SER A 21 35.77 -10.86 20.41
C SER A 21 35.02 -10.42 19.16
N VAL A 22 33.70 -10.51 19.20
CA VAL A 22 32.86 -9.86 18.21
C VAL A 22 32.92 -8.37 18.48
N CYS A 23 33.76 -7.65 17.73
CA CYS A 23 33.66 -6.21 17.62
C CYS A 23 32.29 -5.90 17.00
N ALA A 24 31.33 -5.48 17.82
CA ALA A 24 30.13 -4.84 17.36
C ALA A 24 30.54 -3.54 16.65
N VAL A 25 30.61 -3.60 15.32
CA VAL A 25 30.60 -2.40 14.49
C VAL A 25 29.25 -1.75 14.74
N ALA A 26 29.26 -0.62 15.46
CA ALA A 26 28.08 0.24 15.55
C ALA A 26 27.71 0.63 14.12
N GLN A 27 26.70 -0.01 13.58
CA GLN A 27 26.07 0.41 12.33
C GLN A 27 25.39 1.73 12.65
N GLY A 28 26.07 2.85 12.33
CA GLY A 28 25.45 4.16 12.30
C GLY A 28 24.21 4.07 11.41
N SER A 29 23.09 4.60 11.87
CA SER A 29 21.87 4.72 11.08
C SER A 29 22.25 5.29 9.71
N PRO A 30 21.79 4.73 8.60
CA PRO A 30 22.14 5.22 7.28
C PRO A 30 21.82 6.72 7.21
N GLN A 31 22.84 7.55 6.98
CA GLN A 31 22.64 8.98 6.88
C GLN A 31 21.75 9.26 5.67
N VAL A 32 20.62 9.88 5.93
CA VAL A 32 19.68 10.32 4.89
C VAL A 32 20.39 11.34 4.02
N SER A 33 20.33 11.21 2.69
CA SER A 33 20.97 12.17 1.81
C SER A 33 20.32 13.56 1.98
N PRO A 34 21.09 14.66 1.79
CA PRO A 34 20.54 16.02 1.90
C PRO A 34 19.31 16.25 1.04
N ALA A 35 19.27 15.69 -0.17
CA ALA A 35 18.12 15.80 -1.08
C ALA A 35 16.86 15.09 -0.53
N VAL A 36 17.02 13.93 0.09
CA VAL A 36 15.90 13.23 0.74
C VAL A 36 15.41 14.00 1.96
N GLN A 37 16.33 14.60 2.73
CA GLN A 37 15.96 15.42 3.88
C GLN A 37 15.19 16.67 3.46
N GLU A 38 15.60 17.34 2.38
CA GLU A 38 14.89 18.48 1.82
C GLU A 38 13.45 18.10 1.41
N LEU A 39 13.26 16.97 0.74
CA LEU A 39 11.91 16.49 0.37
C LEU A 39 11.05 16.21 1.61
N ARG A 40 11.62 15.63 2.66
CA ARG A 40 10.92 15.40 3.93
C ARG A 40 10.49 16.71 4.58
N ASP A 41 11.34 17.72 4.58
CA ASP A 41 11.06 19.05 5.15
C ASP A 41 9.96 19.77 4.37
N ILE A 42 9.94 19.62 3.04
CA ILE A 42 8.85 20.12 2.19
C ILE A 42 7.55 19.39 2.51
N GLY A 43 7.57 18.05 2.54
CA GLY A 43 6.40 17.21 2.80
C GLY A 43 5.79 17.45 4.17
N ALA A 44 6.60 17.80 5.16
CA ALA A 44 6.12 18.15 6.51
C ALA A 44 5.34 19.47 6.56
N LYS A 45 5.64 20.39 5.65
CA LYS A 45 5.01 21.73 5.57
C LYS A 45 3.85 21.79 4.58
N ASP A 46 4.03 21.18 3.43
CA ASP A 46 3.07 21.13 2.32
C ASP A 46 3.14 19.75 1.67
N PRO A 47 2.40 18.76 2.20
CA PRO A 47 2.48 17.38 1.72
C PRO A 47 2.12 17.23 0.23
N LEU A 48 1.15 18.00 -0.28
CA LEU A 48 0.73 17.91 -1.68
C LEU A 48 1.76 18.46 -2.66
N ARG A 49 2.66 19.34 -2.21
CA ARG A 49 3.75 19.84 -3.04
C ARG A 49 4.70 18.74 -3.50
N ILE A 50 4.88 17.69 -2.69
CA ILE A 50 5.69 16.52 -3.06
C ILE A 50 5.17 15.87 -4.34
N LEU A 51 3.84 15.82 -4.52
CA LEU A 51 3.22 15.24 -5.71
C LEU A 51 3.55 16.03 -6.99
N GLN A 52 3.68 17.36 -6.87
CA GLN A 52 4.10 18.24 -7.98
C GLN A 52 5.59 18.09 -8.33
N MET A 53 6.37 17.50 -7.42
CA MET A 53 7.81 17.29 -7.58
C MET A 53 8.15 15.84 -7.97
N LEU A 54 7.16 15.01 -8.29
CA LEU A 54 7.41 13.65 -8.77
C LEU A 54 8.21 13.71 -10.08
N PRO A 55 9.22 12.85 -10.26
CA PRO A 55 9.98 12.79 -11.49
C PRO A 55 9.08 12.38 -12.64
N ASP A 56 9.36 12.92 -13.82
CA ASP A 56 8.68 12.47 -15.04
C ASP A 56 9.14 11.08 -15.45
N SER A 57 8.28 10.37 -16.17
CA SER A 57 8.56 9.02 -16.64
C SER A 57 8.07 8.79 -18.07
N PRO A 58 8.83 8.08 -18.91
CA PRO A 58 8.37 7.71 -20.25
C PRO A 58 7.06 6.90 -20.25
N THR A 59 6.77 6.18 -19.18
CA THR A 59 5.52 5.41 -19.04
C THR A 59 4.30 6.29 -18.91
N PHE A 60 4.46 7.54 -18.44
CA PHE A 60 3.34 8.49 -18.27
C PHE A 60 2.64 8.84 -19.58
N ALA A 61 3.35 8.77 -20.73
CA ALA A 61 2.74 8.96 -22.04
C ALA A 61 1.67 7.90 -22.37
N ARG A 62 1.59 6.81 -21.61
CA ARG A 62 0.60 5.74 -21.77
C ARG A 62 -0.54 5.81 -20.74
N ILE A 63 -0.47 6.71 -19.78
CA ILE A 63 -1.57 6.97 -18.85
C ILE A 63 -2.74 7.53 -19.65
N GLN A 64 -3.94 7.03 -19.38
CA GLN A 64 -5.16 7.40 -20.06
C GLN A 64 -6.18 7.89 -19.04
N THR A 65 -6.59 9.15 -19.17
CA THR A 65 -7.78 9.64 -18.47
C THR A 65 -9.01 9.04 -19.14
N ARG A 66 -9.75 8.25 -18.41
CA ARG A 66 -10.98 7.60 -18.86
C ARG A 66 -12.17 8.22 -18.14
N ARG A 67 -13.34 8.12 -18.76
CA ARG A 67 -14.60 8.65 -18.22
C ARG A 67 -15.68 7.59 -18.29
N TYR A 68 -16.51 7.54 -17.25
CA TYR A 68 -17.71 6.69 -17.22
C TYR A 68 -18.90 7.49 -16.67
N ASP A 69 -20.11 7.02 -16.98
CA ASP A 69 -21.35 7.60 -16.45
C ASP A 69 -21.62 7.04 -15.05
N PHE A 70 -21.43 7.87 -14.02
CA PHE A 70 -21.68 7.50 -12.63
C PHE A 70 -23.13 7.79 -12.28
N ARG A 71 -23.99 6.83 -12.51
CA ARG A 71 -25.47 6.98 -12.40
C ARG A 71 -25.89 7.39 -11.01
N GLU A 72 -25.33 6.78 -9.97
CA GLU A 72 -25.64 7.04 -8.57
C GLU A 72 -25.28 8.47 -8.16
N ALA A 73 -24.29 9.07 -8.82
CA ALA A 73 -23.88 10.46 -8.63
C ALA A 73 -24.55 11.44 -9.59
N GLY A 74 -25.29 10.93 -10.60
CA GLY A 74 -25.96 11.74 -11.63
C GLY A 74 -25.00 12.55 -12.52
N ARG A 75 -23.72 12.13 -12.61
CA ARG A 75 -22.69 12.83 -13.38
C ARG A 75 -21.62 11.88 -13.91
N PRO A 76 -20.91 12.25 -15.00
CA PRO A 76 -19.74 11.50 -15.41
C PRO A 76 -18.62 11.67 -14.39
N MET A 77 -17.82 10.58 -14.22
CA MET A 77 -16.60 10.58 -13.41
C MET A 77 -15.39 10.16 -14.24
N GLU A 78 -14.23 10.66 -13.85
CA GLU A 78 -12.96 10.32 -14.46
C GLU A 78 -12.16 9.40 -13.56
N TYR A 79 -11.33 8.57 -14.18
CA TYR A 79 -10.33 7.74 -13.53
C TYR A 79 -9.10 7.62 -14.42
N GLU A 80 -7.96 7.34 -13.82
CA GLU A 80 -6.73 7.13 -14.57
C GLU A 80 -6.46 5.64 -14.78
N LEU A 81 -5.99 5.30 -15.97
CA LEU A 81 -5.71 3.93 -16.38
C LEU A 81 -4.34 3.84 -17.03
N TYR A 82 -3.56 2.87 -16.60
CA TYR A 82 -2.33 2.44 -17.25
C TYR A 82 -2.47 1.01 -17.76
N VAL A 83 -2.20 0.82 -19.06
CA VAL A 83 -2.19 -0.50 -19.70
C VAL A 83 -0.78 -0.77 -20.24
N PRO A 84 -0.09 -1.83 -19.80
CA PRO A 84 1.27 -2.13 -20.24
C PRO A 84 1.33 -2.39 -21.75
N SER A 85 2.45 -2.04 -22.37
CA SER A 85 2.61 -2.13 -23.85
C SER A 85 2.41 -3.54 -24.38
N ARG A 86 2.73 -4.56 -23.59
CA ARG A 86 2.60 -5.98 -23.93
C ARG A 86 1.25 -6.60 -23.54
N TYR A 87 0.26 -5.79 -23.12
CA TYR A 87 -1.07 -6.31 -22.83
C TYR A 87 -1.62 -7.09 -24.04
N ASN A 88 -2.20 -8.24 -23.75
CA ASN A 88 -2.84 -9.09 -24.75
C ASN A 88 -4.12 -9.67 -24.16
N ASN A 89 -5.25 -9.37 -24.78
CA ASN A 89 -6.58 -9.80 -24.32
C ASN A 89 -6.77 -11.33 -24.28
N SER A 90 -5.91 -12.10 -24.96
CA SER A 90 -5.96 -13.57 -24.92
C SER A 90 -5.39 -14.16 -23.60
N ARG A 91 -4.75 -13.35 -22.74
CA ARG A 91 -4.13 -13.79 -21.48
C ARG A 91 -4.67 -13.01 -20.30
N PRO A 92 -5.09 -13.70 -19.22
CA PRO A 92 -5.51 -13.02 -18.01
C PRO A 92 -4.37 -12.17 -17.42
N THR A 93 -4.66 -10.90 -17.13
CA THR A 93 -3.68 -9.88 -16.73
C THR A 93 -3.93 -9.45 -15.27
N PRO A 94 -2.90 -9.31 -14.43
CA PRO A 94 -3.06 -8.80 -13.08
C PRO A 94 -3.47 -7.32 -13.08
N LEU A 95 -4.28 -6.94 -12.08
CA LEU A 95 -4.79 -5.58 -11.89
C LEU A 95 -4.41 -5.04 -10.53
N ILE A 96 -3.96 -3.79 -10.49
CA ILE A 96 -3.84 -3.00 -9.26
C ILE A 96 -4.87 -1.88 -9.29
N VAL A 97 -5.68 -1.78 -8.23
CA VAL A 97 -6.50 -0.61 -7.94
C VAL A 97 -5.76 0.24 -6.93
N ALA A 98 -5.46 1.50 -7.29
CA ALA A 98 -4.59 2.40 -6.53
C ALA A 98 -5.34 3.63 -6.04
N LEU A 99 -5.39 3.83 -4.71
CA LEU A 99 -6.19 4.86 -4.04
C LEU A 99 -5.32 6.04 -3.57
N HIS A 100 -5.66 7.26 -4.01
CA HIS A 100 -4.90 8.47 -3.70
C HIS A 100 -5.06 8.94 -2.25
N CYS A 101 -4.17 9.82 -1.80
CA CYS A 101 -4.22 10.44 -0.47
C CYS A 101 -5.20 11.63 -0.42
N LEU A 102 -5.49 12.11 0.78
CA LEU A 102 -6.38 13.26 1.03
C LEU A 102 -5.88 14.51 0.29
N GLY A 103 -6.77 15.15 -0.44
CA GLY A 103 -6.48 16.36 -1.22
C GLY A 103 -5.85 16.11 -2.59
N ALA A 104 -5.30 14.92 -2.85
CA ALA A 104 -4.80 14.49 -4.15
C ALA A 104 -5.93 13.97 -5.05
N VAL A 105 -5.58 13.62 -6.28
CA VAL A 105 -6.49 13.08 -7.28
C VAL A 105 -5.94 11.79 -7.91
N ALA A 106 -6.75 11.10 -8.69
CA ALA A 106 -6.36 9.88 -9.40
C ALA A 106 -5.09 10.06 -10.24
N HIS A 107 -4.95 11.22 -10.89
CA HIS A 107 -3.80 11.60 -11.70
C HIS A 107 -2.49 11.67 -10.91
N ASP A 108 -2.54 12.12 -9.66
CA ASP A 108 -1.36 12.13 -8.79
C ASP A 108 -0.96 10.71 -8.40
N MET A 109 -1.94 9.88 -8.02
CA MET A 109 -1.69 8.51 -7.55
C MET A 109 -1.02 7.64 -8.61
N ILE A 110 -1.50 7.69 -9.86
CA ILE A 110 -0.98 6.82 -10.92
C ILE A 110 0.45 7.19 -11.32
N ARG A 111 0.93 8.36 -10.92
CA ARG A 111 2.27 8.88 -11.17
C ARG A 111 3.24 8.67 -10.00
N TYR A 112 2.84 7.97 -8.95
CA TYR A 112 3.77 7.62 -7.88
C TYR A 112 4.99 6.91 -8.46
N GLU A 113 6.16 7.32 -7.97
CA GLU A 113 7.46 6.89 -8.49
C GLU A 113 7.55 5.36 -8.55
N HIS A 114 7.92 4.82 -9.70
CA HIS A 114 8.00 3.41 -10.05
C HIS A 114 6.68 2.65 -10.20
N LEU A 115 5.52 3.25 -10.00
CA LEU A 115 4.24 2.52 -10.11
C LEU A 115 3.99 2.03 -11.54
N THR A 116 4.06 2.93 -12.52
CA THR A 116 3.80 2.58 -13.93
C THR A 116 4.98 1.89 -14.59
N GLU A 117 6.21 2.15 -14.16
CA GLU A 117 7.42 1.47 -14.64
C GLU A 117 7.40 -0.02 -14.28
N LEU A 118 7.10 -0.34 -13.01
CA LEU A 118 6.94 -1.74 -12.58
C LEU A 118 5.73 -2.40 -13.21
N ALA A 119 4.64 -1.65 -13.41
CA ALA A 119 3.47 -2.15 -14.14
C ALA A 119 3.82 -2.51 -15.59
N GLU A 120 4.63 -1.70 -16.29
CA GLU A 120 5.15 -2.01 -17.62
C GLU A 120 6.04 -3.24 -17.61
N GLU A 121 7.02 -3.29 -16.71
CA GLU A 121 7.97 -4.36 -16.58
C GLU A 121 7.31 -5.71 -16.27
N ARG A 122 6.35 -5.73 -15.35
CA ARG A 122 5.73 -6.96 -14.84
C ARG A 122 4.40 -7.30 -15.50
N GLY A 123 3.88 -6.41 -16.35
CA GLY A 123 2.67 -6.63 -17.14
C GLY A 123 1.39 -6.47 -16.32
N TYR A 124 1.34 -5.50 -15.41
CA TYR A 124 0.14 -5.15 -14.64
C TYR A 124 -0.66 -4.05 -15.33
N ILE A 125 -1.98 -4.15 -15.30
CA ILE A 125 -2.84 -3.00 -15.49
C ILE A 125 -2.94 -2.28 -14.14
N VAL A 126 -2.87 -0.94 -14.15
CA VAL A 126 -3.09 -0.11 -12.96
C VAL A 126 -4.25 0.81 -13.23
N VAL A 127 -5.19 0.90 -12.30
CA VAL A 127 -6.30 1.85 -12.34
C VAL A 127 -6.36 2.64 -11.05
N ALA A 128 -6.51 3.96 -11.18
CA ALA A 128 -6.70 4.87 -10.07
C ALA A 128 -8.09 5.53 -10.17
N PRO A 129 -9.08 5.09 -9.36
CA PRO A 129 -10.37 5.76 -9.25
C PRO A 129 -10.24 7.10 -8.51
N MET A 130 -11.15 8.04 -8.78
CA MET A 130 -11.19 9.34 -8.10
C MET A 130 -11.75 9.24 -6.68
N GLY A 131 -12.53 8.21 -6.37
CA GLY A 131 -13.22 8.10 -5.09
C GLY A 131 -14.28 9.19 -4.89
N TYR A 132 -15.00 9.53 -5.97
CA TYR A 132 -15.96 10.62 -6.11
C TYR A 132 -15.32 12.02 -6.07
N ASN A 133 -14.48 12.32 -5.07
CA ASN A 133 -13.71 13.55 -4.94
C ASN A 133 -12.41 13.30 -4.14
N ASN A 134 -11.64 14.35 -3.88
CA ASN A 134 -10.34 14.25 -3.22
C ASN A 134 -10.42 14.07 -1.69
N HIS A 135 -11.59 13.87 -1.10
CA HIS A 135 -11.81 13.74 0.35
C HIS A 135 -12.99 12.83 0.74
N GLY A 136 -13.44 11.95 -0.17
CA GLY A 136 -14.55 11.01 0.07
C GLY A 136 -14.18 9.80 0.93
N TRP A 137 -12.90 9.64 1.28
CA TRP A 137 -12.38 8.60 2.18
C TRP A 137 -12.67 7.16 1.76
N TYR A 138 -13.13 6.93 0.53
CA TYR A 138 -13.49 5.60 0.02
C TYR A 138 -14.49 4.84 0.92
N GLY A 139 -15.32 5.58 1.67
CA GLY A 139 -16.27 5.04 2.63
C GLY A 139 -15.69 4.67 4.00
N SER A 140 -14.35 4.77 4.20
CA SER A 140 -13.69 4.32 5.45
C SER A 140 -14.07 5.13 6.69
N ARG A 141 -14.68 6.31 6.52
CA ARG A 141 -15.23 7.15 7.60
C ARG A 141 -16.75 7.06 7.75
N GLY A 142 -17.35 6.09 7.11
CA GLY A 142 -18.80 5.90 7.08
C GLY A 142 -19.43 6.38 5.78
N PRO A 143 -20.76 6.21 5.63
CA PRO A 143 -21.46 6.47 4.38
C PRO A 143 -21.64 7.96 4.06
N GLY A 144 -21.58 8.83 5.07
CA GLY A 144 -21.78 10.27 4.95
C GLY A 144 -20.51 11.06 4.65
N HIS A 145 -20.59 12.38 4.77
CA HIS A 145 -19.45 13.28 4.67
C HIS A 145 -19.00 13.77 6.06
N GLU A 146 -17.78 14.28 6.13
CA GLU A 146 -17.27 14.90 7.35
C GLU A 146 -17.99 16.21 7.66
N PRO A 147 -18.05 16.62 8.94
CA PRO A 147 -18.52 17.95 9.31
C PRO A 147 -17.70 19.04 8.64
N VAL A 148 -18.35 20.01 8.03
CA VAL A 148 -17.70 21.19 7.43
C VAL A 148 -16.92 21.97 8.50
N GLY A 149 -15.66 22.34 8.21
CA GLY A 149 -14.81 23.13 9.11
C GLY A 149 -14.13 22.33 10.22
N GLY A 150 -14.19 21.00 10.21
CA GLY A 150 -13.40 20.14 11.09
C GLY A 150 -11.90 20.30 10.83
N ARG A 151 -11.05 20.08 11.86
CA ARG A 151 -9.59 20.20 11.71
C ARG A 151 -9.07 19.20 10.69
N GLY A 152 -8.46 19.70 9.59
CA GLY A 152 -7.95 18.89 8.50
C GLY A 152 -9.04 18.32 7.58
N SER A 153 -10.31 18.71 7.77
CA SER A 153 -11.39 18.36 6.86
C SER A 153 -11.35 19.25 5.60
N LEU A 154 -11.51 18.63 4.43
CA LEU A 154 -11.75 19.31 3.17
C LEU A 154 -13.24 19.35 2.80
N ALA A 155 -14.11 18.88 3.71
CA ALA A 155 -15.54 18.85 3.49
C ALA A 155 -16.11 20.25 3.24
N THR A 156 -17.03 20.36 2.29
CA THR A 156 -17.72 21.58 1.90
C THR A 156 -19.21 21.44 2.06
N LYS A 157 -19.95 22.55 1.97
CA LYS A 157 -21.42 22.53 1.99
C LYS A 157 -22.05 21.90 0.73
N ASP A 158 -21.24 21.77 -0.32
CA ASP A 158 -21.66 21.21 -1.60
C ASP A 158 -21.44 19.68 -1.68
N ASP A 159 -20.85 19.09 -0.65
CA ASP A 159 -20.69 17.65 -0.57
C ASP A 159 -22.04 16.96 -0.37
N PRO A 160 -22.29 15.86 -1.08
CA PRO A 160 -23.52 15.08 -0.89
C PRO A 160 -23.52 14.42 0.49
N GLU A 161 -24.72 14.30 1.08
CA GLU A 161 -24.90 13.68 2.40
C GLU A 161 -24.38 12.24 2.48
N ASN A 162 -24.36 11.53 1.34
CA ASN A 162 -23.86 10.16 1.18
C ASN A 162 -22.47 10.11 0.51
N LEU A 163 -21.62 11.10 0.73
CA LEU A 163 -20.30 11.20 0.09
C LEU A 163 -19.45 9.93 0.24
N GLY A 164 -19.41 9.35 1.45
CA GLY A 164 -18.64 8.13 1.70
C GLY A 164 -19.15 6.93 0.91
N GLU A 165 -20.47 6.80 0.76
CA GLU A 165 -21.09 5.77 -0.08
C GLU A 165 -20.75 5.97 -1.56
N LEU A 166 -20.86 7.19 -2.08
CA LEU A 166 -20.49 7.51 -3.46
C LEU A 166 -19.01 7.29 -3.71
N SER A 167 -18.16 7.61 -2.73
CA SER A 167 -16.71 7.40 -2.82
C SER A 167 -16.33 5.91 -2.93
N GLU A 168 -16.99 5.04 -2.19
CA GLU A 168 -16.86 3.59 -2.30
C GLU A 168 -17.39 3.08 -3.65
N LEU A 169 -18.59 3.52 -4.04
CA LEU A 169 -19.22 3.10 -5.29
C LEU A 169 -18.40 3.48 -6.52
N ASP A 170 -17.73 4.63 -6.52
CA ASP A 170 -16.81 5.00 -7.60
C ASP A 170 -15.71 3.95 -7.81
N VAL A 171 -15.08 3.47 -6.72
CA VAL A 171 -14.06 2.41 -6.81
C VAL A 171 -14.65 1.13 -7.41
N MET A 172 -15.85 0.72 -6.98
CA MET A 172 -16.49 -0.49 -7.47
C MET A 172 -16.91 -0.36 -8.94
N ASN A 173 -17.44 0.78 -9.35
CA ASN A 173 -17.84 1.06 -10.72
C ASN A 173 -16.61 1.05 -11.66
N VAL A 174 -15.52 1.69 -11.27
CA VAL A 174 -14.25 1.70 -12.03
C VAL A 174 -13.67 0.28 -12.14
N LEU A 175 -13.65 -0.49 -11.05
CA LEU A 175 -13.23 -1.90 -11.08
C LEU A 175 -14.10 -2.72 -12.04
N GLY A 176 -15.41 -2.51 -12.01
CA GLY A 176 -16.36 -3.15 -12.91
C GLY A 176 -16.12 -2.78 -14.37
N ALA A 177 -15.88 -1.50 -14.67
CA ALA A 177 -15.58 -1.01 -16.01
C ALA A 177 -14.29 -1.64 -16.58
N VAL A 178 -13.22 -1.67 -15.79
CA VAL A 178 -11.94 -2.27 -16.19
C VAL A 178 -12.09 -3.78 -16.42
N ARG A 179 -12.77 -4.51 -15.55
CA ARG A 179 -13.02 -5.95 -15.72
C ARG A 179 -13.88 -6.29 -16.94
N LYS A 180 -14.75 -5.37 -17.37
CA LYS A 180 -15.57 -5.53 -18.57
C LYS A 180 -14.76 -5.30 -19.86
N GLU A 181 -13.80 -4.39 -19.83
CA GLU A 181 -13.00 -4.00 -21.01
C GLU A 181 -11.77 -4.90 -21.21
N PHE A 182 -11.12 -5.32 -20.11
CA PHE A 182 -9.86 -6.05 -20.14
C PHE A 182 -10.02 -7.47 -19.58
N ASN A 183 -9.21 -8.40 -20.11
CA ASN A 183 -9.11 -9.76 -19.57
C ASN A 183 -8.29 -9.76 -18.28
N ILE A 184 -8.95 -9.42 -17.16
CA ILE A 184 -8.33 -9.37 -15.83
C ILE A 184 -8.30 -10.76 -15.20
N ASP A 185 -7.17 -11.11 -14.59
CA ASP A 185 -7.02 -12.32 -13.78
C ASP A 185 -7.77 -12.12 -12.42
N PRO A 186 -8.88 -12.82 -12.19
CA PRO A 186 -9.64 -12.64 -10.96
C PRO A 186 -8.90 -13.11 -9.70
N THR A 187 -7.84 -13.91 -9.86
CA THR A 187 -6.99 -14.37 -8.77
C THR A 187 -5.80 -13.45 -8.50
N ARG A 188 -5.61 -12.42 -9.32
CA ARG A 188 -4.52 -11.43 -9.23
C ARG A 188 -5.04 -10.00 -9.36
N THR A 189 -6.08 -9.67 -8.59
CA THR A 189 -6.56 -8.29 -8.42
C THR A 189 -6.14 -7.81 -7.06
N TYR A 190 -5.44 -6.68 -7.01
CA TYR A 190 -4.80 -6.14 -5.82
C TYR A 190 -5.32 -4.74 -5.52
N LEU A 191 -5.31 -4.37 -4.25
CA LEU A 191 -5.70 -3.04 -3.80
C LEU A 191 -4.54 -2.41 -3.05
N MET A 192 -4.18 -1.18 -3.40
CA MET A 192 -3.19 -0.38 -2.68
C MET A 192 -3.68 1.05 -2.50
N GLY A 193 -3.10 1.75 -1.55
CA GLY A 193 -3.43 3.16 -1.37
C GLY A 193 -2.56 3.82 -0.31
N HIS A 194 -2.51 5.14 -0.37
CA HIS A 194 -1.69 5.97 0.49
C HIS A 194 -2.55 6.85 1.38
N SER A 195 -2.23 6.97 2.68
CA SER A 195 -2.88 7.87 3.63
C SER A 195 -4.39 7.62 3.73
N MET A 196 -5.23 8.57 3.27
CA MET A 196 -6.67 8.37 3.08
C MET A 196 -6.94 7.10 2.26
N GLY A 197 -6.22 6.92 1.13
CA GLY A 197 -6.31 5.72 0.31
C GLY A 197 -5.81 4.46 1.02
N GLY A 198 -4.83 4.59 1.93
CA GLY A 198 -4.38 3.50 2.81
C GLY A 198 -5.48 3.06 3.78
N GLY A 199 -6.21 4.01 4.37
CA GLY A 199 -7.42 3.74 5.15
C GLY A 199 -8.52 3.10 4.30
N GLY A 200 -8.74 3.62 3.08
CA GLY A 200 -9.63 3.03 2.09
C GLY A 200 -9.23 1.60 1.72
N THR A 201 -7.93 1.33 1.60
CA THR A 201 -7.40 -0.02 1.32
C THR A 201 -7.76 -1.01 2.43
N TRP A 202 -7.63 -0.62 3.69
CA TRP A 202 -8.11 -1.44 4.81
C TRP A 202 -9.62 -1.64 4.77
N TYR A 203 -10.38 -0.55 4.61
CA TYR A 203 -11.83 -0.60 4.62
C TYR A 203 -12.39 -1.50 3.50
N LEU A 204 -11.98 -1.25 2.25
CA LEU A 204 -12.45 -2.02 1.10
C LEU A 204 -11.92 -3.46 1.09
N GLY A 205 -10.71 -3.67 1.61
CA GLY A 205 -10.13 -5.00 1.80
C GLY A 205 -10.96 -5.85 2.77
N ILE A 206 -11.40 -5.25 3.87
CA ILE A 206 -12.22 -5.92 4.90
C ILE A 206 -13.67 -6.09 4.45
N LYS A 207 -14.22 -5.11 3.74
CA LYS A 207 -15.63 -5.11 3.31
C LYS A 207 -15.90 -6.02 2.12
N HIS A 208 -14.93 -6.12 1.19
CA HIS A 208 -15.03 -6.88 -0.06
C HIS A 208 -13.86 -7.85 -0.25
N PRO A 209 -13.59 -8.75 0.72
CA PRO A 209 -12.40 -9.59 0.70
C PRO A 209 -12.35 -10.54 -0.51
N GLU A 210 -13.48 -10.86 -1.09
CA GLU A 210 -13.59 -11.72 -2.27
C GLU A 210 -13.04 -11.08 -3.55
N LEU A 211 -12.79 -9.78 -3.55
CA LEU A 211 -12.29 -9.06 -4.72
C LEU A 211 -10.76 -9.05 -4.82
N TRP A 212 -10.06 -9.22 -3.70
CA TRP A 212 -8.63 -8.93 -3.58
C TRP A 212 -7.79 -10.17 -3.32
N ALA A 213 -6.69 -10.30 -4.05
CA ALA A 213 -5.68 -11.34 -3.81
C ALA A 213 -4.70 -10.96 -2.70
N ALA A 214 -4.42 -9.67 -2.56
CA ALA A 214 -3.65 -9.07 -1.48
C ALA A 214 -3.93 -7.57 -1.43
N ILE A 215 -3.60 -6.93 -0.29
CA ILE A 215 -3.73 -5.49 -0.12
C ILE A 215 -2.42 -4.86 0.38
N ALA A 216 -2.20 -3.58 0.00
CA ALA A 216 -0.99 -2.83 0.34
C ALA A 216 -1.33 -1.41 0.87
N PRO A 217 -1.80 -1.26 2.12
CA PRO A 217 -1.99 0.05 2.73
C PRO A 217 -0.64 0.69 3.06
N ALA A 218 -0.43 1.92 2.59
CA ALA A 218 0.78 2.72 2.85
C ALA A 218 0.43 3.96 3.68
N ALA A 219 1.18 4.21 4.76
CA ALA A 219 0.95 5.29 5.74
C ALA A 219 -0.56 5.46 6.06
N PRO A 220 -1.29 4.39 6.43
CA PRO A 220 -2.75 4.32 6.34
C PRO A 220 -3.44 5.16 7.43
N ALA A 221 -4.30 6.10 7.03
CA ALA A 221 -5.18 6.81 7.96
C ALA A 221 -6.39 5.93 8.32
N ILE A 222 -6.31 5.25 9.46
CA ILE A 222 -7.22 4.18 9.85
C ILE A 222 -8.29 4.70 10.83
N PHE A 223 -9.56 4.37 10.57
CA PHE A 223 -10.71 4.74 11.42
C PHE A 223 -11.50 3.53 11.94
N SER A 224 -11.11 2.31 11.53
CA SER A 224 -11.73 1.05 12.00
C SER A 224 -10.93 0.40 13.14
N SER A 225 -11.49 -0.67 13.71
CA SER A 225 -10.80 -1.46 14.72
C SER A 225 -9.90 -2.53 14.10
N PRO A 226 -8.70 -2.80 14.64
CA PRO A 226 -7.91 -3.94 14.22
C PRO A 226 -8.61 -5.30 14.46
N ASP A 227 -9.66 -5.34 15.27
CA ASP A 227 -10.46 -6.56 15.46
C ASP A 227 -11.17 -7.02 14.20
N ASP A 228 -11.45 -6.10 13.28
CA ASP A 228 -12.03 -6.43 11.97
C ASP A 228 -11.13 -7.30 11.10
N LEU A 229 -9.83 -7.38 11.39
CA LEU A 229 -8.88 -8.24 10.68
C LEU A 229 -9.24 -9.73 10.72
N VAL A 230 -10.03 -10.15 11.70
CA VAL A 230 -10.54 -11.54 11.74
C VAL A 230 -11.32 -11.92 10.48
N LYS A 231 -12.00 -10.93 9.85
CA LYS A 231 -12.79 -11.12 8.62
C LYS A 231 -11.93 -11.44 7.40
N ILE A 232 -10.66 -11.04 7.45
CA ILE A 232 -9.70 -11.19 6.34
C ILE A 232 -8.44 -11.95 6.76
N LYS A 233 -8.52 -12.82 7.77
CA LYS A 233 -7.35 -13.51 8.35
C LYS A 233 -6.50 -14.27 7.33
N ASN A 234 -7.07 -14.69 6.21
CA ASN A 234 -6.37 -15.42 5.14
C ASN A 234 -5.86 -14.52 4.01
N MET A 235 -6.17 -13.22 4.03
CA MET A 235 -5.72 -12.26 3.01
C MET A 235 -4.28 -11.85 3.28
N PRO A 236 -3.38 -11.97 2.29
CA PRO A 236 -2.03 -11.43 2.40
C PRO A 236 -2.03 -9.90 2.45
N VAL A 237 -1.19 -9.32 3.32
CA VAL A 237 -1.11 -7.86 3.51
C VAL A 237 0.36 -7.41 3.54
N ILE A 238 0.71 -6.38 2.78
CA ILE A 238 1.95 -5.63 2.97
C ILE A 238 1.63 -4.22 3.44
N VAL A 239 2.21 -3.79 4.55
CA VAL A 239 2.04 -2.44 5.10
C VAL A 239 3.34 -1.69 5.01
N VAL A 240 3.29 -0.45 4.50
CA VAL A 240 4.44 0.47 4.48
C VAL A 240 4.15 1.64 5.41
N GLN A 241 5.08 2.00 6.31
CA GLN A 241 4.91 3.08 7.27
C GLN A 241 6.24 3.76 7.56
N GLY A 242 6.26 5.09 7.60
CA GLY A 242 7.38 5.85 8.13
C GLY A 242 7.30 5.97 9.66
N ASP A 243 8.39 5.74 10.38
CA ASP A 243 8.41 5.88 11.83
C ASP A 243 8.43 7.34 12.31
N ASN A 244 8.76 8.27 11.40
CA ASN A 244 8.70 9.73 11.61
C ASN A 244 7.51 10.39 10.88
N ASP A 245 6.46 9.64 10.61
CA ASP A 245 5.23 10.16 10.00
C ASP A 245 4.51 11.12 10.96
N GLN A 246 4.35 12.37 10.51
CA GLN A 246 3.78 13.44 11.32
C GLN A 246 2.23 13.51 11.24
N PHE A 247 1.64 12.88 10.22
CA PHE A 247 0.20 12.89 9.97
C PHE A 247 -0.47 11.62 10.46
N VAL A 248 0.12 10.46 10.20
CA VAL A 248 -0.36 9.15 10.62
C VAL A 248 0.68 8.50 11.53
N LYS A 249 0.37 8.43 12.81
CA LYS A 249 1.29 7.90 13.81
C LYS A 249 1.58 6.41 13.57
N ALA A 250 2.88 6.05 13.50
CA ALA A 250 3.31 4.67 13.32
C ALA A 250 2.80 3.74 14.42
N GLU A 251 2.56 4.26 15.64
CA GLU A 251 1.97 3.52 16.75
C GLU A 251 0.61 2.93 16.39
N THR A 252 -0.23 3.67 15.66
CA THR A 252 -1.54 3.17 15.20
C THR A 252 -1.36 1.99 14.24
N THR A 253 -0.44 2.11 13.28
CA THR A 253 -0.13 1.02 12.36
C THR A 253 0.42 -0.20 13.09
N ARG A 254 1.33 -0.01 14.06
CA ARG A 254 1.89 -1.11 14.88
C ARG A 254 0.82 -1.92 15.62
N LEU A 255 -0.27 -1.30 16.08
CA LEU A 255 -1.40 -2.04 16.70
C LEU A 255 -2.04 -3.02 15.71
N TRP A 256 -2.17 -2.63 14.44
CA TRP A 256 -2.68 -3.51 13.38
C TRP A 256 -1.69 -4.63 13.06
N ILE A 257 -0.39 -4.35 13.07
CA ILE A 257 0.65 -5.36 12.89
C ILE A 257 0.60 -6.41 14.01
N GLU A 258 0.51 -5.99 15.26
CA GLU A 258 0.39 -6.91 16.40
C GLU A 258 -0.89 -7.76 16.31
N LYS A 259 -1.99 -7.18 15.85
CA LYS A 259 -3.23 -7.96 15.64
C LYS A 259 -3.06 -8.98 14.51
N MET A 260 -2.46 -8.61 13.35
CA MET A 260 -2.17 -9.56 12.28
C MET A 260 -1.29 -10.70 12.77
N LYS A 261 -0.24 -10.39 13.56
CA LYS A 261 0.63 -11.36 14.17
C LYS A 261 -0.14 -12.33 15.09
N SER A 262 -1.02 -11.80 15.94
CA SER A 262 -1.85 -12.60 16.86
C SER A 262 -2.83 -13.54 16.12
N LEU A 263 -3.27 -13.15 14.94
CA LEU A 263 -4.16 -13.94 14.08
C LEU A 263 -3.41 -14.92 13.16
N GLY A 264 -2.06 -14.93 13.17
CA GLY A 264 -1.24 -15.75 12.28
C GLY A 264 -1.41 -15.40 10.79
N MET A 265 -1.70 -14.13 10.48
CA MET A 265 -1.89 -13.69 9.09
C MET A 265 -0.57 -13.71 8.31
N LYS A 266 -0.65 -13.91 6.98
CA LYS A 266 0.48 -13.67 6.08
C LYS A 266 0.62 -12.17 5.87
N TYR A 267 1.66 -11.56 6.43
CA TYR A 267 1.92 -10.13 6.25
C TYR A 267 3.40 -9.80 6.09
N VAL A 268 3.68 -8.65 5.50
CA VAL A 268 4.97 -7.97 5.50
C VAL A 268 4.77 -6.58 6.09
N TYR A 269 5.62 -6.17 7.02
CA TYR A 269 5.64 -4.82 7.55
C TYR A 269 6.96 -4.15 7.18
N VAL A 270 6.87 -3.06 6.43
CA VAL A 270 7.99 -2.21 6.03
C VAL A 270 7.91 -0.93 6.84
N GLU A 271 8.56 -0.90 8.00
CA GLU A 271 8.75 0.32 8.77
C GLU A 271 10.03 1.00 8.28
N VAL A 272 9.90 2.24 7.79
CA VAL A 272 11.00 2.99 7.20
C VAL A 272 11.60 3.93 8.25
N PRO A 273 12.85 3.70 8.71
CA PRO A 273 13.49 4.55 9.70
C PRO A 273 13.62 6.00 9.21
N GLY A 274 13.17 6.96 10.03
CA GLY A 274 13.11 8.38 9.70
C GLY A 274 12.19 8.70 8.52
N GLY A 275 11.38 7.76 8.05
CA GLY A 275 10.45 7.94 6.94
C GLY A 275 9.30 8.87 7.33
N ASP A 276 8.96 9.80 6.44
CA ASP A 276 7.83 10.71 6.59
C ASP A 276 6.59 10.17 5.86
N HIS A 277 5.48 10.89 6.00
CA HIS A 277 4.19 10.52 5.44
C HIS A 277 4.19 10.36 3.92
N MET A 278 4.82 11.27 3.21
CA MET A 278 4.72 11.34 1.74
C MET A 278 5.77 10.50 1.05
N THR A 279 7.05 10.70 1.41
CA THR A 279 8.16 10.10 0.66
C THR A 279 8.22 8.58 0.77
N VAL A 280 7.73 7.99 1.86
CA VAL A 280 7.67 6.51 2.00
C VAL A 280 6.76 5.83 0.99
N SER A 281 5.80 6.58 0.42
CA SER A 281 4.79 6.05 -0.51
C SER A 281 5.00 6.56 -1.93
N CYS A 282 5.01 7.90 -2.13
CA CYS A 282 4.98 8.49 -3.47
C CYS A 282 6.39 8.70 -4.08
N ARG A 283 7.45 8.66 -3.25
CA ARG A 283 8.84 8.91 -3.65
C ARG A 283 9.79 7.80 -3.20
N SER A 284 9.33 6.56 -3.21
CA SER A 284 10.14 5.41 -2.79
C SER A 284 10.05 4.26 -3.79
N PRO A 285 10.88 4.27 -4.83
CA PRO A 285 11.01 3.15 -5.77
C PRO A 285 11.23 1.81 -5.08
N GLU A 286 12.01 1.81 -3.99
CA GLU A 286 12.29 0.61 -3.20
C GLU A 286 11.02 0.03 -2.56
N ASN A 287 10.20 0.88 -1.91
CA ASN A 287 8.97 0.41 -1.27
C ASN A 287 7.94 -0.01 -2.33
N MET A 288 7.86 0.70 -3.46
CA MET A 288 7.00 0.30 -4.57
C MET A 288 7.41 -1.09 -5.11
N THR A 289 8.72 -1.33 -5.26
CA THR A 289 9.25 -2.64 -5.66
C THR A 289 8.85 -3.74 -4.68
N LYS A 290 8.96 -3.50 -3.36
CA LYS A 290 8.53 -4.45 -2.33
C LYS A 290 7.04 -4.78 -2.41
N ILE A 291 6.19 -3.78 -2.73
CA ILE A 291 4.75 -3.98 -2.93
C ILE A 291 4.51 -4.90 -4.13
N PHE A 292 5.15 -4.64 -5.27
CA PHE A 292 5.00 -5.50 -6.45
C PHE A 292 5.54 -6.91 -6.22
N ASP A 293 6.71 -7.06 -5.55
CA ASP A 293 7.27 -8.38 -5.20
C ASP A 293 6.31 -9.18 -4.32
N PHE A 294 5.63 -8.51 -3.41
CA PHE A 294 4.62 -9.13 -2.56
C PHE A 294 3.37 -9.53 -3.36
N PHE A 295 2.92 -8.70 -4.29
CA PHE A 295 1.78 -9.01 -5.16
C PHE A 295 2.08 -10.19 -6.09
N ASP A 296 3.28 -10.25 -6.68
CA ASP A 296 3.70 -11.37 -7.55
C ASP A 296 3.63 -12.72 -6.84
N GLN A 297 3.87 -12.74 -5.51
CA GLN A 297 3.84 -13.93 -4.66
C GLN A 297 2.46 -14.23 -4.06
N SER A 298 1.46 -13.39 -4.33
CA SER A 298 0.13 -13.48 -3.73
C SER A 298 -0.92 -13.75 -4.78
N ARG A 299 -1.70 -14.82 -4.55
CA ARG A 299 -2.86 -15.18 -5.38
C ARG A 299 -4.04 -15.50 -4.49
N ARG A 300 -5.23 -15.18 -4.94
CA ARG A 300 -6.46 -15.63 -4.30
C ARG A 300 -6.73 -17.06 -4.74
N HIS A 301 -6.98 -17.93 -3.78
CA HIS A 301 -7.35 -19.33 -3.97
C HIS A 301 -8.86 -19.49 -4.02
#